data_4e36ecb7d48f5cfe4c737cb138d743df
#
_entry.id   4e36ecb7d48f5cfe4c737cb138d743df
#
_cell.length_a   1.000
_cell.length_b   1.000
_cell.length_c   1.000
_cell.angle_alpha   90.00
_cell.angle_beta   90.00
_cell.angle_gamma   90.00
#
_symmetry.space_group_name_H-M   'P 1'
#
loop_
_entity.id
_entity.type
_entity.pdbx_description
1 polymer ?
#
loop_
_entity_poly.entity_id
_entity_poly.type
_entity_poly.pdbx_seq_one_letter_code
_entity_poly.pdbx_strand_id
1 'polypeptide(L)'
;MKTRIVLLALAAVALLSSCCGQDQECCQQGNEQTNGTIETIMARRSIRKYKSTPVSRDTLNMILECGINAPNGQNRQSWEVRVVDNPATMEQIKEIMAQANPDMNPAGVKGCFRDAPVMLFIARDPSYQFSAYDVGLLSENVMLSAWSLGVGSICLGMPIRFISGNEACAPVLDMLAFSDGYELCLCIGLGYADEAPEAKPRDMGKVKFLD
;
A
#
# COMPACT_ATOMS: atom_id res chain seq x y z
N MET A 1 -36.39 80.72 -14.97
CA MET A 1 -34.93 80.49 -14.75
C MET A 1 -34.70 79.02 -14.62
N LYS A 2 -34.34 78.44 -15.74
CA LYS A 2 -33.11 77.61 -15.97
C LYS A 2 -33.08 76.29 -15.18
N THR A 3 -33.54 75.20 -15.79
CA THR A 3 -32.71 74.13 -16.35
C THR A 3 -31.85 73.36 -15.32
N ARG A 4 -32.26 72.12 -15.04
CA ARG A 4 -31.41 70.94 -14.84
C ARG A 4 -32.25 69.75 -14.29
N ILE A 5 -33.01 69.11 -15.15
CA ILE A 5 -33.50 67.74 -14.90
C ILE A 5 -33.42 67.06 -16.27
N VAL A 6 -32.33 66.42 -16.53
CA VAL A 6 -32.18 65.28 -17.46
C VAL A 6 -30.80 64.71 -17.15
N LEU A 7 -30.76 63.49 -16.57
CA LEU A 7 -29.69 62.55 -16.68
C LEU A 7 -29.74 61.58 -15.45
N LEU A 8 -30.75 60.72 -15.40
CA LEU A 8 -30.75 59.58 -14.50
C LEU A 8 -31.80 58.57 -15.00
N ALA A 9 -31.56 58.00 -16.14
CA ALA A 9 -32.36 56.86 -16.63
C ALA A 9 -31.63 56.14 -17.77
N LEU A 10 -30.43 55.58 -17.48
CA LEU A 10 -29.74 54.68 -18.41
C LEU A 10 -28.62 53.92 -17.65
N ALA A 11 -28.98 53.14 -16.64
CA ALA A 11 -28.05 52.21 -16.00
C ALA A 11 -28.78 51.06 -15.28
N ALA A 12 -29.69 50.39 -15.95
CA ALA A 12 -30.43 49.25 -15.37
C ALA A 12 -30.81 48.19 -16.42
N VAL A 13 -29.98 47.94 -17.42
CA VAL A 13 -30.16 46.80 -18.34
C VAL A 13 -28.79 46.26 -18.73
N ALA A 14 -28.03 45.72 -17.78
CA ALA A 14 -26.81 44.94 -18.06
C ALA A 14 -26.43 44.02 -16.89
N LEU A 15 -27.38 43.31 -16.28
CA LEU A 15 -27.10 42.31 -15.25
C LEU A 15 -28.00 41.07 -15.39
N LEU A 16 -28.23 40.60 -16.61
CA LEU A 16 -28.88 39.29 -16.84
C LEU A 16 -28.27 38.59 -18.06
N SER A 17 -26.96 38.36 -18.02
CA SER A 17 -26.31 37.43 -18.96
C SER A 17 -24.97 37.02 -18.42
N SER A 18 -24.98 36.26 -17.31
CA SER A 18 -23.79 35.54 -16.85
C SER A 18 -24.20 34.40 -15.91
N CYS A 19 -24.92 33.44 -16.46
CA CYS A 19 -25.18 32.16 -15.82
C CYS A 19 -25.30 31.09 -16.91
N CYS A 20 -24.27 30.96 -17.74
CA CYS A 20 -24.12 29.78 -18.61
C CYS A 20 -22.67 29.71 -19.10
N GLY A 21 -21.78 29.38 -18.18
CA GLY A 21 -20.34 29.28 -18.51
C GLY A 21 -19.48 28.68 -17.42
N GLN A 22 -20.06 27.98 -16.44
CA GLN A 22 -19.28 27.35 -15.35
C GLN A 22 -19.32 25.83 -15.34
N ASP A 23 -19.99 25.18 -16.29
CA ASP A 23 -20.12 23.71 -16.29
C ASP A 23 -19.06 22.99 -17.15
N GLN A 24 -18.11 23.71 -17.75
CA GLN A 24 -17.06 23.06 -18.56
C GLN A 24 -15.68 22.96 -17.91
N GLU A 25 -15.42 23.63 -16.79
CA GLU A 25 -14.12 23.49 -16.10
C GLU A 25 -14.09 22.36 -15.05
N CYS A 26 -15.23 21.85 -14.62
CA CYS A 26 -15.27 20.79 -13.60
C CYS A 26 -14.88 19.40 -14.15
N CYS A 27 -14.90 19.19 -15.47
CA CYS A 27 -14.53 17.90 -16.09
C CYS A 27 -13.04 17.76 -16.45
N GLN A 28 -12.26 18.83 -16.42
CA GLN A 28 -10.83 18.76 -16.77
C GLN A 28 -9.91 18.55 -15.56
N GLN A 29 -10.34 18.85 -14.34
CA GLN A 29 -9.55 18.56 -13.13
C GLN A 29 -9.54 17.09 -12.73
N GLY A 30 -10.46 16.26 -13.24
CA GLY A 30 -10.50 14.82 -12.98
C GLY A 30 -9.43 14.01 -13.72
N ASN A 31 -8.83 14.55 -14.78
CA ASN A 31 -7.97 13.77 -15.67
C ASN A 31 -6.47 13.78 -15.26
N GLU A 32 -5.97 14.82 -14.60
CA GLU A 32 -4.58 14.85 -14.12
C GLU A 32 -4.39 14.01 -12.87
N GLN A 33 -5.38 13.97 -11.99
CA GLN A 33 -5.34 13.13 -10.77
C GLN A 33 -5.53 11.63 -11.07
N THR A 34 -6.22 11.31 -12.17
CA THR A 34 -6.36 9.95 -12.69
C THR A 34 -5.03 9.43 -13.27
N ASN A 35 -4.24 10.27 -13.90
CA ASN A 35 -2.96 9.89 -14.51
C ASN A 35 -1.93 9.45 -13.46
N GLY A 36 -1.77 10.16 -12.35
CA GLY A 36 -0.79 9.82 -11.31
C GLY A 36 -1.07 8.46 -10.65
N THR A 37 -2.33 8.09 -10.44
CA THR A 37 -2.70 6.77 -9.90
C THR A 37 -2.40 5.66 -10.91
N ILE A 38 -2.78 5.84 -12.17
CA ILE A 38 -2.52 4.87 -13.24
C ILE A 38 -1.01 4.69 -13.42
N GLU A 39 -0.25 5.78 -13.47
CA GLU A 39 1.20 5.76 -13.57
C GLU A 39 1.83 4.97 -12.42
N THR A 40 1.39 5.20 -11.18
CA THR A 40 1.86 4.46 -10.00
C THR A 40 1.61 2.96 -10.13
N ILE A 41 0.40 2.57 -10.51
CA ILE A 41 0.02 1.16 -10.74
C ILE A 41 0.90 0.53 -11.83
N MET A 42 1.08 1.21 -12.94
CA MET A 42 1.84 0.69 -14.08
C MET A 42 3.36 0.70 -13.84
N ALA A 43 3.87 1.65 -13.06
CA ALA A 43 5.29 1.81 -12.78
C ALA A 43 5.79 0.96 -11.61
N ARG A 44 4.93 0.62 -10.62
CA ARG A 44 5.34 -0.16 -9.45
C ARG A 44 6.02 -1.48 -9.83
N ARG A 45 7.12 -1.77 -9.14
CA ARG A 45 7.87 -3.02 -9.29
C ARG A 45 8.11 -3.70 -7.94
N SER A 46 8.29 -5.02 -7.97
CA SER A 46 8.75 -5.76 -6.79
C SER A 46 10.27 -5.58 -6.66
N ILE A 47 10.69 -4.89 -5.61
CA ILE A 47 12.10 -4.58 -5.32
C ILE A 47 12.67 -5.64 -4.40
N ARG A 48 13.86 -6.14 -4.71
CA ARG A 48 14.56 -7.23 -3.99
C ARG A 48 15.97 -6.85 -3.53
N LYS A 49 16.42 -5.64 -3.92
CA LYS A 49 17.67 -5.05 -3.46
C LYS A 49 17.38 -3.65 -2.94
N TYR A 50 17.90 -3.35 -1.78
CA TYR A 50 17.59 -2.11 -1.08
C TYR A 50 18.85 -1.38 -0.69
N LYS A 51 18.78 -0.04 -0.67
CA LYS A 51 19.78 0.82 -0.09
C LYS A 51 19.75 0.70 1.44
N SER A 52 20.86 0.98 2.09
CA SER A 52 20.95 1.02 3.56
C SER A 52 20.27 2.23 4.20
N THR A 53 19.76 3.15 3.39
CA THR A 53 19.05 4.36 3.87
C THR A 53 17.77 3.93 4.60
N PRO A 54 17.58 4.34 5.88
CA PRO A 54 16.37 4.01 6.62
C PRO A 54 15.14 4.74 6.06
N VAL A 55 13.99 4.09 6.09
CA VAL A 55 12.70 4.74 5.80
C VAL A 55 12.23 5.44 7.08
N SER A 56 11.89 6.72 6.99
CA SER A 56 11.44 7.48 8.16
C SER A 56 10.11 6.96 8.71
N ARG A 57 9.90 7.09 10.02
CA ARG A 57 8.62 6.73 10.65
C ARG A 57 7.45 7.53 10.10
N ASP A 58 7.64 8.78 9.72
CA ASP A 58 6.59 9.60 9.12
C ASP A 58 6.19 9.04 7.74
N THR A 59 7.16 8.64 6.93
CA THR A 59 6.90 7.96 5.65
C THR A 59 6.18 6.64 5.86
N LEU A 60 6.61 5.82 6.84
CA LEU A 60 5.95 4.55 7.16
C LEU A 60 4.51 4.77 7.64
N ASN A 61 4.28 5.76 8.49
CA ASN A 61 2.93 6.10 8.97
C ASN A 61 2.00 6.48 7.81
N MET A 62 2.47 7.31 6.87
CA MET A 62 1.70 7.67 5.68
C MET A 62 1.36 6.44 4.82
N ILE A 63 2.32 5.54 4.60
CA ILE A 63 2.12 4.29 3.86
C ILE A 63 1.08 3.41 4.54
N LEU A 64 1.17 3.26 5.87
CA LEU A 64 0.25 2.43 6.65
C LEU A 64 -1.15 3.05 6.69
N GLU A 65 -1.27 4.37 6.82
CA GLU A 65 -2.53 5.09 6.75
C GLU A 65 -3.22 4.86 5.41
N CYS A 66 -2.51 4.95 4.30
CA CYS A 66 -3.03 4.59 2.99
C CYS A 66 -3.46 3.12 2.94
N GLY A 67 -2.68 2.22 3.54
CA GLY A 67 -2.99 0.80 3.62
C GLY A 67 -4.33 0.53 4.29
N ILE A 68 -4.52 1.05 5.50
CA ILE A 68 -5.75 0.82 6.28
C ILE A 68 -7.00 1.49 5.68
N ASN A 69 -6.83 2.45 4.77
CA ASN A 69 -7.92 3.04 3.99
C ASN A 69 -8.42 2.14 2.85
N ALA A 70 -7.83 0.96 2.65
CA ALA A 70 -8.35 -0.01 1.70
C ALA A 70 -9.79 -0.43 2.06
N PRO A 71 -10.65 -0.68 1.07
CA PRO A 71 -11.96 -1.25 1.36
C PRO A 71 -11.82 -2.63 2.01
N ASN A 72 -12.71 -2.93 2.93
CA ASN A 72 -12.75 -4.23 3.59
C ASN A 72 -14.19 -4.65 3.89
N GLY A 73 -14.43 -5.95 4.01
CA GLY A 73 -15.76 -6.49 4.14
C GLY A 73 -16.45 -6.01 5.42
N GLN A 74 -17.58 -5.30 5.29
CA GLN A 74 -18.40 -4.80 6.40
C GLN A 74 -17.63 -3.89 7.38
N ASN A 75 -16.55 -3.30 6.94
CA ASN A 75 -15.62 -2.54 7.79
C ASN A 75 -15.12 -3.33 9.02
N ARG A 76 -14.93 -4.65 8.85
CA ARG A 76 -14.47 -5.52 9.95
C ARG A 76 -13.00 -5.33 10.28
N GLN A 77 -12.22 -4.78 9.34
CA GLN A 77 -10.78 -4.59 9.53
C GLN A 77 -10.13 -5.89 10.03
N SER A 78 -10.42 -6.99 9.33
CA SER A 78 -10.08 -8.37 9.72
C SER A 78 -8.60 -8.72 9.50
N TRP A 79 -7.74 -7.74 9.73
CA TRP A 79 -6.29 -7.80 9.57
C TRP A 79 -5.59 -7.10 10.74
N GLU A 80 -4.38 -7.54 11.04
CA GLU A 80 -3.45 -6.84 11.91
C GLU A 80 -2.10 -6.71 11.22
N VAL A 81 -1.41 -5.59 11.45
CA VAL A 81 -0.08 -5.32 10.90
C VAL A 81 0.92 -5.10 12.02
N ARG A 82 2.07 -5.76 11.91
CA ARG A 82 3.24 -5.50 12.77
C ARG A 82 4.38 -5.01 11.89
N VAL A 83 4.97 -3.91 12.29
CA VAL A 83 6.08 -3.26 11.58
C VAL A 83 7.38 -3.56 12.32
N VAL A 84 8.31 -4.19 11.64
CA VAL A 84 9.67 -4.43 12.16
C VAL A 84 10.63 -3.58 11.33
N ASP A 85 11.11 -2.48 11.90
CA ASP A 85 12.10 -1.57 11.33
C ASP A 85 13.39 -1.51 12.18
N ASN A 86 13.48 -2.35 13.20
CA ASN A 86 14.67 -2.51 14.02
C ASN A 86 15.51 -3.68 13.48
N PRO A 87 16.77 -3.44 13.06
CA PRO A 87 17.63 -4.49 12.51
C PRO A 87 17.91 -5.64 13.50
N ALA A 88 18.03 -5.34 14.80
CA ALA A 88 18.31 -6.37 15.80
C ALA A 88 17.10 -7.30 15.98
N THR A 89 15.88 -6.76 16.00
CA THR A 89 14.63 -7.54 16.04
C THR A 89 14.50 -8.40 14.79
N MET A 90 14.80 -7.84 13.61
CA MET A 90 14.73 -8.58 12.36
C MET A 90 15.75 -9.72 12.32
N GLU A 91 16.98 -9.50 12.81
CA GLU A 91 17.99 -10.56 12.87
C GLU A 91 17.58 -11.67 13.85
N GLN A 92 17.01 -11.32 15.00
CA GLN A 92 16.49 -12.32 15.95
C GLN A 92 15.40 -13.19 15.31
N ILE A 93 14.47 -12.60 14.55
CA ILE A 93 13.46 -13.35 13.79
C ILE A 93 14.11 -14.30 12.78
N LYS A 94 15.09 -13.83 12.03
CA LYS A 94 15.83 -14.63 11.03
C LYS A 94 16.56 -15.80 11.70
N GLU A 95 17.19 -15.59 12.87
CA GLU A 95 17.89 -16.65 13.60
C GLU A 95 16.93 -17.73 14.12
N ILE A 96 15.81 -17.34 14.75
CA ILE A 96 14.80 -18.30 15.22
C ILE A 96 14.27 -19.12 14.04
N MET A 97 13.95 -18.47 12.92
CA MET A 97 13.46 -19.16 11.73
C MET A 97 14.49 -20.16 11.17
N ALA A 98 15.76 -19.76 11.11
CA ALA A 98 16.82 -20.65 10.60
C ALA A 98 17.01 -21.87 11.52
N GLN A 99 16.98 -21.70 12.84
CA GLN A 99 17.07 -22.78 13.81
C GLN A 99 15.84 -23.71 13.77
N ALA A 100 14.66 -23.13 13.54
CA ALA A 100 13.40 -23.87 13.45
C ALA A 100 13.24 -24.67 12.15
N ASN A 101 14.11 -24.45 11.15
CA ASN A 101 14.09 -25.14 9.86
C ASN A 101 15.46 -25.78 9.55
N PRO A 102 15.93 -26.75 10.37
CA PRO A 102 17.30 -27.28 10.30
C PRO A 102 17.60 -28.02 9.00
N ASP A 103 16.59 -28.58 8.34
CA ASP A 103 16.75 -29.30 7.07
C ASP A 103 16.89 -28.36 5.86
N MET A 104 16.75 -27.06 6.08
CA MET A 104 16.84 -26.03 5.03
C MET A 104 18.18 -25.31 5.12
N ASN A 105 18.66 -24.80 3.98
CA ASN A 105 19.84 -23.94 3.98
C ASN A 105 19.55 -22.66 4.80
N PRO A 106 20.28 -22.41 5.91
CA PRO A 106 20.04 -21.23 6.77
C PRO A 106 20.08 -19.90 6.03
N ALA A 107 21.02 -19.76 5.07
CA ALA A 107 21.11 -18.56 4.26
C ALA A 107 19.85 -18.37 3.36
N GLY A 108 19.25 -19.44 2.89
CA GLY A 108 18.00 -19.40 2.13
C GLY A 108 16.81 -19.02 2.99
N VAL A 109 16.75 -19.54 4.22
CA VAL A 109 15.69 -19.18 5.19
C VAL A 109 15.79 -17.70 5.55
N LYS A 110 16.98 -17.23 5.99
CA LYS A 110 17.20 -15.80 6.31
C LYS A 110 17.00 -14.89 5.11
N GLY A 111 17.44 -15.30 3.92
CA GLY A 111 17.32 -14.53 2.68
C GLY A 111 15.89 -14.42 2.14
N CYS A 112 14.91 -15.11 2.71
CA CYS A 112 13.51 -15.02 2.25
C CYS A 112 12.92 -13.61 2.44
N PHE A 113 13.49 -12.79 3.33
CA PHE A 113 13.11 -11.40 3.58
C PHE A 113 13.77 -10.38 2.63
N ARG A 114 14.70 -10.83 1.75
CA ARG A 114 15.39 -9.97 0.77
C ARG A 114 16.18 -8.82 1.38
N ASP A 115 16.58 -8.93 2.64
CA ASP A 115 17.27 -7.90 3.41
C ASP A 115 16.57 -6.52 3.36
N ALA A 116 15.25 -6.55 3.24
CA ALA A 116 14.45 -5.33 3.31
C ALA A 116 14.63 -4.66 4.68
N PRO A 117 14.94 -3.35 4.73
CA PRO A 117 15.20 -2.65 5.99
C PRO A 117 13.96 -2.50 6.88
N VAL A 118 12.78 -2.61 6.29
CA VAL A 118 11.49 -2.64 7.02
C VAL A 118 10.69 -3.84 6.56
N MET A 119 10.12 -4.57 7.52
CA MET A 119 9.25 -5.71 7.26
C MET A 119 7.89 -5.49 7.91
N LEU A 120 6.84 -5.58 7.10
CA LEU A 120 5.48 -5.68 7.58
C LEU A 120 5.10 -7.16 7.67
N PHE A 121 4.65 -7.60 8.82
CA PHE A 121 4.02 -8.89 9.04
C PHE A 121 2.51 -8.63 9.16
N ILE A 122 1.72 -9.28 8.31
CA ILE A 122 0.28 -9.05 8.21
C ILE A 122 -0.43 -10.35 8.55
N ALA A 123 -1.26 -10.31 9.59
CA ALA A 123 -2.13 -11.40 9.98
C ALA A 123 -3.58 -11.12 9.57
N ARG A 124 -4.36 -12.19 9.49
CA ARG A 124 -5.80 -12.16 9.19
C ARG A 124 -6.60 -12.84 10.29
N ASP A 125 -7.86 -12.48 10.42
CA ASP A 125 -8.85 -13.24 11.19
C ASP A 125 -9.41 -14.38 10.34
N PRO A 126 -9.01 -15.65 10.55
CA PRO A 126 -9.49 -16.78 9.75
C PRO A 126 -10.97 -17.10 9.97
N SER A 127 -11.59 -16.62 11.04
CA SER A 127 -13.03 -16.80 11.29
C SER A 127 -13.89 -16.02 10.30
N TYR A 128 -13.31 -14.99 9.65
CA TYR A 128 -14.00 -14.21 8.64
C TYR A 128 -13.57 -14.64 7.22
N GLN A 129 -14.51 -15.18 6.48
CA GLN A 129 -14.24 -15.79 5.16
C GLN A 129 -13.59 -14.83 4.13
N PHE A 130 -13.78 -13.50 4.26
CA PHE A 130 -13.22 -12.50 3.35
C PHE A 130 -11.92 -11.88 3.83
N SER A 131 -11.40 -12.27 4.99
CA SER A 131 -10.19 -11.69 5.58
C SER A 131 -8.96 -11.75 4.68
N ALA A 132 -8.81 -12.80 3.87
CA ALA A 132 -7.71 -12.91 2.92
C ALA A 132 -7.81 -11.85 1.78
N TYR A 133 -9.04 -11.52 1.35
CA TYR A 133 -9.26 -10.43 0.38
C TYR A 133 -8.95 -9.07 1.02
N ASP A 134 -9.39 -8.86 2.27
CA ASP A 134 -9.12 -7.63 3.02
C ASP A 134 -7.61 -7.40 3.18
N VAL A 135 -6.84 -8.45 3.49
CA VAL A 135 -5.36 -8.41 3.53
C VAL A 135 -4.77 -8.06 2.15
N GLY A 136 -5.30 -8.64 1.08
CA GLY A 136 -4.84 -8.34 -0.29
C GLY A 136 -5.04 -6.88 -0.67
N LEU A 137 -6.23 -6.33 -0.37
CA LEU A 137 -6.58 -4.93 -0.64
C LEU A 137 -5.72 -3.96 0.16
N LEU A 138 -5.56 -4.20 1.47
CA LEU A 138 -4.65 -3.44 2.32
C LEU A 138 -3.21 -3.48 1.78
N SER A 139 -2.75 -4.66 1.41
CA SER A 139 -1.37 -4.87 0.92
C SER A 139 -1.10 -4.11 -0.37
N GLU A 140 -2.04 -4.08 -1.32
CA GLU A 140 -1.85 -3.33 -2.56
C GLU A 140 -1.83 -1.82 -2.30
N ASN A 141 -2.72 -1.28 -1.45
CA ASN A 141 -2.66 0.13 -1.05
C ASN A 141 -1.32 0.50 -0.40
N VAL A 142 -0.79 -0.36 0.49
CA VAL A 142 0.56 -0.19 1.07
C VAL A 142 1.63 -0.13 -0.01
N MET A 143 1.60 -1.04 -0.98
CA MET A 143 2.64 -1.10 -2.02
C MET A 143 2.55 0.06 -3.01
N LEU A 144 1.34 0.52 -3.36
CA LEU A 144 1.13 1.67 -4.24
C LEU A 144 1.53 2.98 -3.56
N SER A 145 1.11 3.18 -2.31
CA SER A 145 1.50 4.37 -1.56
C SER A 145 3.01 4.43 -1.30
N ALA A 146 3.64 3.29 -0.97
CA ALA A 146 5.09 3.20 -0.87
C ALA A 146 5.77 3.65 -2.16
N TRP A 147 5.33 3.14 -3.32
CA TRP A 147 5.89 3.50 -4.61
C TRP A 147 5.74 4.98 -4.92
N SER A 148 4.56 5.58 -4.66
CA SER A 148 4.31 7.00 -4.87
C SER A 148 5.18 7.91 -3.99
N LEU A 149 5.64 7.39 -2.85
CA LEU A 149 6.57 8.06 -1.92
C LEU A 149 8.04 7.71 -2.19
N GLY A 150 8.35 7.04 -3.30
CA GLY A 150 9.71 6.65 -3.68
C GLY A 150 10.27 5.47 -2.88
N VAL A 151 9.43 4.75 -2.13
CA VAL A 151 9.80 3.56 -1.36
C VAL A 151 9.47 2.31 -2.18
N GLY A 152 10.48 1.48 -2.43
CA GLY A 152 10.31 0.18 -3.07
C GLY A 152 9.66 -0.84 -2.13
N SER A 153 8.91 -1.78 -2.71
CA SER A 153 8.22 -2.80 -1.94
C SER A 153 8.30 -4.18 -2.60
N ILE A 154 8.10 -5.22 -1.80
CA ILE A 154 7.91 -6.59 -2.28
C ILE A 154 6.93 -7.34 -1.38
N CYS A 155 5.98 -8.04 -2.01
CA CYS A 155 5.10 -8.99 -1.36
C CYS A 155 5.81 -10.36 -1.22
N LEU A 156 5.85 -10.93 -0.02
CA LEU A 156 6.61 -12.12 0.35
C LEU A 156 5.71 -13.17 0.99
N GLY A 157 5.54 -14.30 0.31
CA GLY A 157 4.87 -15.49 0.85
C GLY A 157 5.84 -16.51 1.49
N MET A 158 7.14 -16.47 1.16
CA MET A 158 8.10 -17.45 1.68
C MET A 158 8.26 -17.42 3.21
N PRO A 159 8.31 -16.24 3.88
CA PRO A 159 8.37 -16.22 5.34
C PRO A 159 7.22 -16.99 5.99
N ILE A 160 6.01 -16.88 5.44
CA ILE A 160 4.82 -17.56 5.94
C ILE A 160 5.03 -19.08 5.94
N ARG A 161 5.60 -19.61 4.84
CA ARG A 161 5.85 -21.04 4.68
C ARG A 161 6.81 -21.60 5.73
N PHE A 162 7.76 -20.79 6.21
CA PHE A 162 8.72 -21.22 7.23
C PHE A 162 8.19 -21.05 8.66
N ILE A 163 7.28 -20.10 8.86
CA ILE A 163 6.75 -19.76 10.21
C ILE A 163 5.47 -20.52 10.50
N SER A 164 4.50 -20.52 9.58
CA SER A 164 3.17 -21.06 9.83
C SER A 164 3.20 -22.59 9.92
N GLY A 165 2.55 -23.13 10.96
CA GLY A 165 2.50 -24.56 11.22
C GLY A 165 3.81 -25.17 11.76
N ASN A 166 4.81 -24.36 12.07
CA ASN A 166 6.07 -24.78 12.66
C ASN A 166 6.12 -24.32 14.13
N GLU A 167 5.90 -25.27 15.06
CA GLU A 167 5.89 -24.98 16.50
C GLU A 167 7.21 -24.38 16.99
N ALA A 168 8.35 -24.73 16.39
CA ALA A 168 9.65 -24.14 16.73
C ALA A 168 9.75 -22.65 16.34
N CYS A 169 8.85 -22.15 15.52
CA CYS A 169 8.70 -20.73 15.19
C CYS A 169 7.73 -19.98 16.12
N ALA A 170 7.12 -20.62 17.12
CA ALA A 170 6.23 -19.96 18.07
C ALA A 170 6.85 -18.69 18.68
N PRO A 171 8.15 -18.64 19.04
CA PRO A 171 8.75 -17.40 19.55
C PRO A 171 8.70 -16.22 18.57
N VAL A 172 8.67 -16.45 17.25
CA VAL A 172 8.47 -15.37 16.26
C VAL A 172 7.06 -14.83 16.36
N LEU A 173 6.06 -15.69 16.48
CA LEU A 173 4.66 -15.28 16.60
C LEU A 173 4.42 -14.56 17.93
N ASP A 174 5.05 -15.00 19.01
CA ASP A 174 5.01 -14.33 20.32
C ASP A 174 5.61 -12.92 20.24
N MET A 175 6.73 -12.75 19.54
CA MET A 175 7.34 -11.43 19.31
C MET A 175 6.43 -10.51 18.49
N LEU A 176 5.71 -11.05 17.53
CA LEU A 176 4.77 -10.30 16.69
C LEU A 176 3.48 -9.95 17.44
N ALA A 177 3.12 -10.70 18.48
CA ALA A 177 2.01 -10.45 19.39
C ALA A 177 0.70 -10.08 18.65
N PHE A 178 0.30 -10.90 17.70
CA PHE A 178 -1.03 -10.77 17.09
C PHE A 178 -2.11 -11.18 18.10
N SER A 179 -3.32 -10.68 17.91
CA SER A 179 -4.47 -11.07 18.72
C SER A 179 -4.75 -12.58 18.59
N ASP A 180 -5.32 -13.16 19.66
CA ASP A 180 -5.66 -14.59 19.70
C ASP A 180 -6.53 -14.98 18.49
N GLY A 181 -6.17 -16.07 17.86
CA GLY A 181 -6.86 -16.60 16.70
C GLY A 181 -6.46 -15.98 15.36
N TYR A 182 -5.67 -14.90 15.35
CA TYR A 182 -5.15 -14.37 14.10
C TYR A 182 -4.04 -15.24 13.52
N GLU A 183 -3.99 -15.34 12.22
CA GLU A 183 -3.00 -16.13 11.48
C GLU A 183 -2.13 -15.24 10.60
N LEU A 184 -0.80 -15.42 10.68
CA LEU A 184 0.12 -14.75 9.77
C LEU A 184 -0.20 -15.12 8.31
N CYS A 185 -0.46 -14.11 7.47
CA CYS A 185 -0.99 -14.30 6.11
C CYS A 185 -0.02 -13.84 5.03
N LEU A 186 0.67 -12.71 5.27
CA LEU A 186 1.52 -12.08 4.27
C LEU A 186 2.63 -11.28 4.92
N CYS A 187 3.78 -11.14 4.23
CA CYS A 187 4.80 -10.17 4.58
C CYS A 187 5.04 -9.19 3.43
N ILE A 188 5.37 -7.94 3.76
CA ILE A 188 5.79 -6.92 2.78
C ILE A 188 7.12 -6.34 3.23
N GLY A 189 8.14 -6.47 2.38
CA GLY A 189 9.40 -5.78 2.56
C GLY A 189 9.33 -4.37 1.96
N LEU A 190 9.84 -3.38 2.69
CA LEU A 190 9.89 -1.97 2.27
C LEU A 190 11.31 -1.43 2.41
N GLY A 191 11.70 -0.52 1.51
CA GLY A 191 12.98 0.17 1.55
C GLY A 191 13.25 0.94 0.26
N TYR A 192 14.25 1.82 0.26
CA TYR A 192 14.63 2.52 -0.96
C TYR A 192 15.30 1.57 -1.93
N ALA A 193 14.84 1.55 -3.19
CA ALA A 193 15.31 0.62 -4.21
C ALA A 193 16.79 0.84 -4.57
N ASP A 194 17.54 -0.27 -4.66
CA ASP A 194 18.90 -0.34 -5.23
C ASP A 194 18.93 -1.20 -6.49
N GLU A 195 17.81 -1.27 -7.18
CA GLU A 195 17.63 -1.92 -8.47
C GLU A 195 16.47 -1.27 -9.23
N ALA A 196 16.44 -1.46 -10.54
CA ALA A 196 15.37 -0.99 -11.42
C ALA A 196 14.90 -2.16 -12.33
N PRO A 197 14.10 -3.10 -11.81
CA PRO A 197 13.66 -4.25 -12.58
C PRO A 197 12.66 -3.86 -13.66
N GLU A 198 12.76 -4.51 -14.81
CA GLU A 198 11.82 -4.33 -15.92
C GLU A 198 10.42 -4.85 -15.58
N ALA A 199 9.42 -4.29 -16.27
CA ALA A 199 8.05 -4.77 -16.19
C ALA A 199 7.93 -6.17 -16.82
N LYS A 200 7.32 -7.10 -16.09
CA LYS A 200 6.96 -8.39 -16.68
C LYS A 200 5.65 -8.26 -17.46
N PRO A 201 5.51 -8.99 -18.59
CA PRO A 201 4.28 -8.96 -19.38
C PRO A 201 3.07 -9.42 -18.56
N ARG A 202 1.90 -8.90 -18.91
CA ARG A 202 0.60 -9.33 -18.39
C ARG A 202 -0.26 -9.83 -19.53
N ASP A 203 -1.02 -10.86 -19.26
CA ASP A 203 -1.85 -11.54 -20.25
C ASP A 203 -3.27 -10.95 -20.23
N MET A 204 -3.55 -10.04 -21.15
CA MET A 204 -4.89 -9.46 -21.35
C MET A 204 -5.89 -10.49 -21.95
N GLY A 205 -5.42 -11.61 -22.51
CA GLY A 205 -6.30 -12.68 -22.99
C GLY A 205 -7.12 -13.37 -21.90
N LYS A 206 -6.76 -13.13 -20.62
CA LYS A 206 -7.54 -13.59 -19.47
C LYS A 206 -8.73 -12.69 -19.11
N VAL A 207 -8.85 -11.53 -19.77
CA VAL A 207 -9.98 -10.60 -19.60
C VAL A 207 -10.90 -10.74 -20.81
N LYS A 208 -12.19 -10.96 -20.58
CA LYS A 208 -13.20 -11.08 -21.62
C LYS A 208 -14.40 -10.22 -21.30
N PHE A 209 -14.90 -9.51 -22.30
CA PHE A 209 -16.21 -8.90 -22.27
C PHE A 209 -17.23 -9.96 -22.66
N LEU A 210 -18.33 -10.05 -21.95
CA LEU A 210 -19.45 -10.92 -22.25
C LEU A 210 -20.58 -10.03 -22.77
N ASP A 211 -20.91 -10.20 -24.06
CA ASP A 211 -21.97 -9.46 -24.76
C ASP A 211 -23.32 -10.16 -24.58
#